data_d22a072c2faae2f727900421e44987dd
#
_entry.id   d22a072c2faae2f727900421e44987dd
#
_cell.length_a   1.000
_cell.length_b   1.000
_cell.length_c   1.000
_cell.angle_alpha   90.00
_cell.angle_beta   90.00
_cell.angle_gamma   90.00
#
_symmetry.space_group_name_H-M   'P 1'
#
loop_
_entity.id
_entity.type
_entity.pdbx_description
1 polymer ?
#
loop_
_entity_poly.entity_id
_entity_poly.type
_entity_poly.pdbx_seq_one_letter_code
_entity_poly.pdbx_strand_id
1 'polypeptide(L)'
;MAESDDQQLFNLQNRLKNGDAQAMAEMYEKLVTIAYKTINSRSRSNAKIKALSADERKQKAHDAATYLIEQYLKRPAFVITDSITGYLYTRINWELYGKDHQYKRDQMVVYTDKLPERNGARIKYKYLVKDVITGIDATYESVDELYLNPAFKGLRKKRLAESIRTGRKWKNYIFDILEVIE
;
A
#
# COMPACT_ATOMS: atom_id res chain seq x y z
N MET A 1 26.26 -11.07 18.54
CA MET A 1 25.46 -10.72 17.33
C MET A 1 24.88 -9.32 17.54
N ALA A 2 24.97 -8.42 16.55
CA ALA A 2 24.37 -7.10 16.69
C ALA A 2 22.84 -7.24 16.66
N GLU A 3 22.16 -6.57 17.58
CA GLU A 3 20.71 -6.50 17.65
C GLU A 3 20.16 -5.78 16.41
N SER A 4 19.06 -6.27 15.82
CA SER A 4 18.45 -5.64 14.64
C SER A 4 17.89 -4.27 15.00
N ASP A 5 17.79 -3.36 14.01
CA ASP A 5 17.19 -2.04 14.22
C ASP A 5 15.76 -2.14 14.76
N ASP A 6 14.99 -3.12 14.29
CA ASP A 6 13.62 -3.35 14.76
C ASP A 6 13.60 -3.78 16.24
N GLN A 7 14.49 -4.69 16.63
CA GLN A 7 14.57 -5.15 18.01
C GLN A 7 14.91 -4.01 18.98
N GLN A 8 15.86 -3.14 18.61
CA GLN A 8 16.20 -1.96 19.40
C GLN A 8 15.01 -1.00 19.52
N LEU A 9 14.27 -0.77 18.43
CA LEU A 9 13.07 0.07 18.45
C LEU A 9 11.95 -0.55 19.31
N PHE A 10 11.75 -1.87 19.29
CA PHE A 10 10.80 -2.54 20.17
C PHE A 10 11.18 -2.41 21.65
N ASN A 11 12.47 -2.52 21.97
CA ASN A 11 12.95 -2.29 23.33
C ASN A 11 12.67 -0.85 23.79
N LEU A 12 12.89 0.14 22.92
CA LEU A 12 12.58 1.54 23.20
C LEU A 12 11.06 1.77 23.34
N GLN A 13 10.23 1.15 22.49
CA GLN A 13 8.78 1.19 22.61
C GLN A 13 8.29 0.64 23.95
N ASN A 14 8.88 -0.46 24.42
CA ASN A 14 8.53 -1.05 25.72
C ASN A 14 8.96 -0.16 26.88
N ARG A 15 10.16 0.42 26.84
CA ARG A 15 10.62 1.40 27.84
C ARG A 15 9.71 2.63 27.90
N LEU A 16 9.30 3.13 26.72
CA LEU A 16 8.37 4.26 26.61
C LEU A 16 7.01 3.95 27.27
N LYS A 17 6.47 2.74 27.05
CA LYS A 17 5.22 2.29 27.70
C LYS A 17 5.33 2.22 29.22
N ASN A 18 6.51 1.90 29.71
CA ASN A 18 6.80 1.83 31.15
C ASN A 18 7.09 3.21 31.77
N GLY A 19 6.90 4.30 31.01
CA GLY A 19 7.03 5.67 31.49
C GLY A 19 8.45 6.24 31.44
N ASP A 20 9.38 5.60 30.73
CA ASP A 20 10.73 6.11 30.53
C ASP A 20 10.72 7.25 29.51
N ALA A 21 10.77 8.50 30.02
CA ALA A 21 10.76 9.71 29.18
C ALA A 21 11.99 9.81 28.26
N GLN A 22 13.14 9.25 28.67
CA GLN A 22 14.37 9.27 27.87
C GLN A 22 14.25 8.37 26.65
N ALA A 23 13.49 7.29 26.74
CA ALA A 23 13.26 6.37 25.62
C ALA A 23 12.62 7.08 24.40
N MET A 24 11.88 8.15 24.59
CA MET A 24 11.31 8.96 23.50
C MET A 24 12.40 9.62 22.66
N ALA A 25 13.35 10.28 23.31
CA ALA A 25 14.45 10.94 22.63
C ALA A 25 15.34 9.94 21.90
N GLU A 26 15.71 8.84 22.57
CA GLU A 26 16.51 7.76 21.99
C GLU A 26 15.79 7.13 20.76
N MET A 27 14.49 6.91 20.87
CA MET A 27 13.68 6.39 19.76
C MET A 27 13.65 7.35 18.58
N TYR A 28 13.45 8.65 18.82
CA TYR A 28 13.47 9.66 17.78
C TYR A 28 14.80 9.68 17.02
N GLU A 29 15.92 9.75 17.72
CA GLU A 29 17.26 9.75 17.11
C GLU A 29 17.51 8.49 16.27
N LYS A 30 17.09 7.33 16.79
CA LYS A 30 17.19 6.06 16.07
C LYS A 30 16.34 6.06 14.79
N LEU A 31 15.10 6.54 14.89
CA LEU A 31 14.19 6.64 13.73
C LEU A 31 14.73 7.57 12.65
N VAL A 32 15.27 8.76 13.05
CA VAL A 32 15.89 9.70 12.10
C VAL A 32 17.09 9.04 11.40
N THR A 33 17.93 8.34 12.15
CA THR A 33 19.11 7.64 11.60
C THR A 33 18.72 6.59 10.57
N ILE A 34 17.72 5.75 10.87
CA ILE A 34 17.21 4.71 9.95
C ILE A 34 16.56 5.37 8.73
N ALA A 35 15.73 6.40 8.93
CA ALA A 35 15.06 7.10 7.85
C ALA A 35 16.07 7.75 6.89
N TYR A 36 17.08 8.44 7.40
CA TYR A 36 18.10 9.09 6.59
C TYR A 36 18.95 8.09 5.79
N LYS A 37 19.37 6.98 6.41
CA LYS A 37 20.05 5.87 5.71
C LYS A 37 19.19 5.31 4.57
N THR A 38 17.90 5.13 4.83
CA THR A 38 16.94 4.60 3.84
C THR A 38 16.77 5.55 2.66
N ILE A 39 16.59 6.85 2.92
CA ILE A 39 16.43 7.87 1.87
C ILE A 39 17.71 7.95 1.01
N ASN A 40 18.89 7.97 1.63
CA ASN A 40 20.17 8.01 0.94
C ASN A 40 20.42 6.74 0.11
N SER A 41 20.06 5.57 0.61
CA SER A 41 20.14 4.33 -0.18
C SER A 41 19.27 4.41 -1.45
N ARG A 42 18.04 4.92 -1.32
CA ARG A 42 17.11 5.08 -2.45
C ARG A 42 17.54 6.15 -3.45
N SER A 43 18.28 7.17 -3.02
CA SER A 43 18.80 8.21 -3.92
C SER A 43 19.74 7.65 -4.99
N ARG A 44 20.33 6.48 -4.77
CA ARG A 44 21.21 5.82 -5.74
C ARG A 44 20.45 5.25 -6.96
N SER A 45 19.20 4.84 -6.75
CA SER A 45 18.37 4.20 -7.79
C SER A 45 17.20 5.04 -8.29
N ASN A 46 16.91 6.18 -7.63
CA ASN A 46 15.76 7.02 -7.95
C ASN A 46 16.18 8.45 -8.25
N ALA A 47 16.00 8.89 -9.50
CA ALA A 47 16.40 10.20 -9.97
C ALA A 47 15.72 11.36 -9.23
N LYS A 48 14.43 11.22 -8.84
CA LYS A 48 13.70 12.24 -8.08
C LYS A 48 14.30 12.44 -6.69
N ILE A 49 14.70 11.35 -6.02
CA ILE A 49 15.33 11.41 -4.70
C ILE A 49 16.78 11.88 -4.82
N LYS A 50 17.47 11.51 -5.88
CA LYS A 50 18.83 12.00 -6.18
C LYS A 50 18.87 13.52 -6.37
N ALA A 51 17.82 14.11 -6.94
CA ALA A 51 17.70 15.56 -7.15
C ALA A 51 17.51 16.36 -5.85
N LEU A 52 17.09 15.70 -4.74
CA LEU A 52 16.98 16.35 -3.44
C LEU A 52 18.38 16.65 -2.88
N SER A 53 18.54 17.84 -2.31
CA SER A 53 19.74 18.21 -1.55
C SER A 53 19.92 17.32 -0.31
N ALA A 54 21.09 17.36 0.29
CA ALA A 54 21.36 16.64 1.53
C ALA A 54 20.43 17.10 2.67
N ASP A 55 20.18 18.43 2.74
CA ASP A 55 19.32 19.04 3.77
C ASP A 55 17.86 18.65 3.58
N GLU A 56 17.35 18.66 2.34
CA GLU A 56 15.99 18.20 2.06
C GLU A 56 15.79 16.73 2.42
N ARG A 57 16.78 15.87 2.12
CA ARG A 57 16.75 14.47 2.53
C ARG A 57 16.76 14.29 4.04
N LYS A 58 17.55 15.11 4.73
CA LYS A 58 17.60 15.13 6.19
C LYS A 58 16.25 15.61 6.77
N GLN A 59 15.69 16.69 6.23
CA GLN A 59 14.38 17.19 6.67
C GLN A 59 13.29 16.13 6.52
N LYS A 60 13.21 15.44 5.38
CA LYS A 60 12.25 14.34 5.18
C LYS A 60 12.44 13.19 6.15
N ALA A 61 13.66 12.89 6.58
CA ALA A 61 13.93 11.89 7.61
C ALA A 61 13.40 12.35 8.98
N HIS A 62 13.59 13.61 9.32
CA HIS A 62 13.03 14.21 10.54
C HIS A 62 11.50 14.20 10.51
N ASP A 63 10.87 14.59 9.40
CA ASP A 63 9.41 14.62 9.25
C ASP A 63 8.80 13.22 9.44
N ALA A 64 9.43 12.20 8.85
CA ALA A 64 8.98 10.81 9.01
C ALA A 64 9.11 10.31 10.47
N ALA A 65 10.21 10.65 11.15
CA ALA A 65 10.42 10.27 12.55
C ALA A 65 9.45 11.04 13.48
N THR A 66 9.31 12.34 13.28
CA THR A 66 8.38 13.20 14.04
C THR A 66 6.96 12.68 13.96
N TYR A 67 6.49 12.33 12.76
CA TYR A 67 5.16 11.75 12.60
C TYR A 67 4.95 10.51 13.47
N LEU A 68 5.92 9.60 13.51
CA LEU A 68 5.80 8.37 14.29
C LEU A 68 5.79 8.66 15.80
N ILE A 69 6.66 9.55 16.27
CA ILE A 69 6.68 10.00 17.66
C ILE A 69 5.36 10.66 18.06
N GLU A 70 4.78 11.48 17.19
CA GLU A 70 3.48 12.08 17.42
C GLU A 70 2.34 11.04 17.57
N GLN A 71 2.41 9.88 16.88
CA GLN A 71 1.42 8.83 17.09
C GLN A 71 1.50 8.28 18.51
N TYR A 72 2.70 8.07 19.06
CA TYR A 72 2.88 7.63 20.44
C TYR A 72 2.40 8.68 21.44
N LEU A 73 2.63 9.97 21.17
CA LEU A 73 2.20 11.05 22.06
C LEU A 73 0.68 11.27 22.03
N LYS A 74 0.07 11.25 20.84
CA LYS A 74 -1.36 11.54 20.66
C LYS A 74 -2.27 10.36 21.01
N ARG A 75 -1.74 9.13 21.01
CA ARG A 75 -2.51 7.90 21.19
C ARG A 75 -1.83 6.96 22.19
N PRO A 76 -2.15 7.07 23.50
CA PRO A 76 -1.50 6.26 24.56
C PRO A 76 -1.59 4.73 24.31
N ALA A 77 -2.65 4.28 23.63
CA ALA A 77 -2.82 2.87 23.26
C ALA A 77 -2.10 2.47 21.95
N PHE A 78 -1.43 3.41 21.27
CA PHE A 78 -0.75 3.12 20.03
C PHE A 78 0.47 2.24 20.26
N VAL A 79 0.50 1.10 19.58
CA VAL A 79 1.57 0.11 19.65
C VAL A 79 1.72 -0.51 18.28
N ILE A 80 2.96 -0.59 17.83
CA ILE A 80 3.31 -1.36 16.62
C ILE A 80 3.75 -2.75 17.09
N THR A 81 3.14 -3.79 16.52
CA THR A 81 3.39 -5.20 16.89
C THR A 81 4.26 -5.94 15.88
N ASP A 82 4.20 -5.57 14.60
CA ASP A 82 4.85 -6.33 13.54
C ASP A 82 6.26 -5.83 13.22
N SER A 83 6.38 -4.57 12.74
CA SER A 83 7.68 -3.97 12.40
C SER A 83 7.60 -2.45 12.48
N ILE A 84 8.39 -1.86 13.36
CA ILE A 84 8.49 -0.41 13.51
C ILE A 84 9.24 0.19 12.32
N THR A 85 10.28 -0.49 11.83
CA THR A 85 10.99 -0.08 10.61
C THR A 85 10.11 -0.17 9.38
N GLY A 86 9.25 -1.18 9.27
CA GLY A 86 8.25 -1.30 8.20
C GLY A 86 7.27 -0.13 8.19
N TYR A 87 6.77 0.26 9.37
CA TYR A 87 5.91 1.43 9.52
C TYR A 87 6.63 2.73 9.13
N LEU A 88 7.88 2.89 9.58
CA LEU A 88 8.73 4.03 9.22
C LEU A 88 8.97 4.09 7.70
N TYR A 89 9.23 2.96 7.04
CA TYR A 89 9.40 2.90 5.58
C TYR A 89 8.16 3.34 4.81
N THR A 90 6.98 3.00 5.30
CA THR A 90 5.72 3.47 4.75
C THR A 90 5.63 4.99 4.85
N ARG A 91 5.98 5.56 6.01
CA ARG A 91 5.96 7.00 6.21
C ARG A 91 7.00 7.72 5.35
N ILE A 92 8.22 7.19 5.24
CA ILE A 92 9.26 7.73 4.34
C ILE A 92 8.74 7.79 2.89
N ASN A 93 8.02 6.77 2.42
CA ASN A 93 7.42 6.81 1.09
C ASN A 93 6.43 7.96 0.93
N TRP A 94 5.65 8.27 1.96
CA TRP A 94 4.76 9.41 1.98
C TRP A 94 5.52 10.73 1.85
N GLU A 95 6.60 10.91 2.61
CA GLU A 95 7.41 12.13 2.57
C GLU A 95 8.14 12.31 1.22
N LEU A 96 8.55 11.23 0.58
CA LEU A 96 9.28 11.28 -0.67
C LEU A 96 8.38 11.47 -1.89
N TYR A 97 7.19 10.87 -1.90
CA TYR A 97 6.33 10.80 -3.08
C TYR A 97 5.04 11.62 -2.95
N GLY A 98 4.76 12.16 -1.76
CA GLY A 98 3.70 13.12 -1.49
C GLY A 98 2.32 12.69 -2.00
N LYS A 99 1.58 13.66 -2.54
CA LYS A 99 0.22 13.47 -3.07
C LYS A 99 0.11 12.45 -4.22
N ASP A 100 1.20 12.20 -4.95
CA ASP A 100 1.20 11.17 -6.02
C ASP A 100 0.97 9.75 -5.45
N HIS A 101 1.41 9.51 -4.21
CA HIS A 101 1.15 8.24 -3.52
C HIS A 101 -0.26 8.19 -2.94
N GLN A 102 -0.76 9.35 -2.48
CA GLN A 102 -2.13 9.51 -2.03
C GLN A 102 -3.09 9.34 -3.20
N TYR A 103 -2.82 9.97 -4.33
CA TYR A 103 -3.62 9.83 -5.54
C TYR A 103 -3.69 8.39 -6.06
N LYS A 104 -2.57 7.64 -6.04
CA LYS A 104 -2.57 6.20 -6.37
C LYS A 104 -3.32 5.36 -5.33
N ARG A 105 -3.26 5.75 -4.06
CA ARG A 105 -3.97 5.09 -2.98
C ARG A 105 -5.44 5.47 -2.98
N ASP A 106 -5.78 6.72 -3.27
CA ASP A 106 -7.15 7.18 -3.42
C ASP A 106 -7.79 6.62 -4.70
N GLN A 107 -7.02 6.41 -5.77
CA GLN A 107 -7.46 5.59 -6.90
C GLN A 107 -7.64 4.10 -6.53
N MET A 108 -6.80 3.56 -5.63
CA MET A 108 -7.02 2.22 -5.08
C MET A 108 -8.18 2.20 -4.08
N VAL A 109 -8.41 3.28 -3.31
CA VAL A 109 -9.54 3.45 -2.38
C VAL A 109 -10.84 3.69 -3.13
N VAL A 110 -10.85 4.46 -4.22
CA VAL A 110 -12.02 4.54 -5.13
C VAL A 110 -12.32 3.17 -5.76
N TYR A 111 -11.31 2.31 -5.88
CA TYR A 111 -11.50 0.91 -6.24
C TYR A 111 -12.08 0.07 -5.10
N THR A 112 -11.77 0.43 -3.84
CA THR A 112 -12.32 -0.21 -2.64
C THR A 112 -13.68 0.36 -2.24
N ASP A 113 -13.99 1.61 -2.57
CA ASP A 113 -15.32 2.19 -2.32
C ASP A 113 -16.40 1.62 -3.28
N LYS A 114 -15.97 1.03 -4.40
CA LYS A 114 -16.83 0.18 -5.25
C LYS A 114 -16.79 -1.30 -4.88
N LEU A 115 -15.87 -1.69 -3.98
CA LEU A 115 -15.80 -3.01 -3.39
C LEU A 115 -16.30 -2.86 -1.94
N PRO A 116 -17.47 -3.43 -1.57
CA PRO A 116 -17.97 -3.38 -0.20
C PRO A 116 -16.93 -3.92 0.78
N GLU A 117 -16.87 -3.30 1.96
CA GLU A 117 -15.93 -3.63 3.01
C GLU A 117 -15.87 -5.14 3.29
N ARG A 118 -14.65 -5.65 3.46
CA ARG A 118 -14.36 -7.02 3.85
C ARG A 118 -14.91 -7.37 5.23
N ASN A 119 -16.19 -7.57 5.34
CA ASN A 119 -16.79 -8.30 6.44
C ASN A 119 -16.87 -9.79 6.07
N GLY A 120 -15.74 -10.51 6.10
CA GLY A 120 -15.69 -11.98 6.12
C GLY A 120 -16.44 -12.78 5.03
N ALA A 121 -17.41 -12.20 4.36
CA ALA A 121 -18.15 -12.82 3.26
C ALA A 121 -17.39 -12.61 1.95
N ARG A 122 -17.14 -13.67 1.23
CA ARG A 122 -16.60 -13.61 -0.14
C ARG A 122 -17.65 -12.97 -1.03
N ILE A 123 -17.47 -11.69 -1.35
CA ILE A 123 -18.32 -10.99 -2.32
C ILE A 123 -18.18 -11.70 -3.66
N LYS A 124 -19.30 -12.16 -4.17
CA LYS A 124 -19.38 -12.76 -5.49
C LYS A 124 -19.78 -11.69 -6.50
N TYR A 125 -19.07 -11.65 -7.61
CA TYR A 125 -19.37 -10.74 -8.71
C TYR A 125 -19.90 -11.52 -9.87
N LYS A 126 -20.97 -11.00 -10.49
CA LYS A 126 -21.45 -11.45 -11.79
C LYS A 126 -20.77 -10.63 -12.87
N TYR A 127 -20.17 -11.30 -13.82
CA TYR A 127 -19.41 -10.68 -14.90
C TYR A 127 -20.19 -10.66 -16.19
N LEU A 128 -20.15 -9.53 -16.87
CA LEU A 128 -20.62 -9.40 -18.26
C LEU A 128 -19.40 -9.43 -19.18
N VAL A 129 -19.44 -10.28 -20.18
CA VAL A 129 -18.42 -10.37 -21.22
C VAL A 129 -19.04 -10.05 -22.56
N LYS A 130 -18.57 -9.01 -23.20
CA LYS A 130 -18.99 -8.58 -24.52
C LYS A 130 -17.98 -9.01 -25.56
N ASP A 131 -18.40 -9.83 -26.51
CA ASP A 131 -17.59 -10.13 -27.69
C ASP A 131 -17.79 -9.02 -28.74
N VAL A 132 -16.74 -8.26 -28.99
CA VAL A 132 -16.77 -7.10 -29.89
C VAL A 132 -16.92 -7.50 -31.37
N ILE A 133 -16.57 -8.76 -31.72
CA ILE A 133 -16.67 -9.24 -33.11
C ILE A 133 -18.08 -9.76 -33.41
N THR A 134 -18.60 -10.61 -32.53
CA THR A 134 -19.90 -11.25 -32.74
C THR A 134 -21.07 -10.42 -32.22
N GLY A 135 -20.80 -9.43 -31.35
CA GLY A 135 -21.82 -8.65 -30.66
C GLY A 135 -22.62 -9.44 -29.63
N ILE A 136 -22.18 -10.66 -29.29
CA ILE A 136 -22.86 -11.51 -28.32
C ILE A 136 -22.33 -11.22 -26.93
N ASP A 137 -23.25 -10.97 -25.99
CA ASP A 137 -22.95 -10.79 -24.58
C ASP A 137 -23.17 -12.10 -23.82
N ALA A 138 -22.23 -12.45 -22.94
CA ALA A 138 -22.30 -13.60 -22.06
C ALA A 138 -22.13 -13.19 -20.60
N THR A 139 -22.85 -13.84 -19.69
CA THR A 139 -22.76 -13.58 -18.25
C THR A 139 -22.13 -14.76 -17.53
N TYR A 140 -21.35 -14.49 -16.49
CA TYR A 140 -20.68 -15.48 -15.66
C TYR A 140 -20.93 -15.15 -14.18
N GLU A 141 -21.38 -16.13 -13.41
CA GLU A 141 -21.73 -15.95 -11.99
C GLU A 141 -20.49 -15.82 -11.08
N SER A 142 -19.32 -16.14 -11.60
CA SER A 142 -18.07 -16.04 -10.86
C SER A 142 -16.86 -15.88 -11.78
N VAL A 143 -15.75 -15.40 -11.20
CA VAL A 143 -14.46 -15.35 -11.91
C VAL A 143 -13.92 -16.76 -12.22
N ASP A 144 -14.24 -17.72 -11.39
CA ASP A 144 -13.80 -19.12 -11.60
C ASP A 144 -14.53 -19.76 -12.80
N GLU A 145 -15.83 -19.51 -12.91
CA GLU A 145 -16.62 -19.91 -14.08
C GLU A 145 -16.10 -19.27 -15.37
N LEU A 146 -15.79 -17.97 -15.32
CA LEU A 146 -15.19 -17.25 -16.44
C LEU A 146 -13.86 -17.90 -16.87
N TYR A 147 -13.00 -18.29 -15.93
CA TYR A 147 -11.72 -18.94 -16.27
C TYR A 147 -11.86 -20.38 -16.76
N LEU A 148 -12.98 -21.07 -16.51
CA LEU A 148 -13.25 -22.38 -17.08
C LEU A 148 -13.55 -22.32 -18.58
N ASN A 149 -13.97 -21.17 -19.10
CA ASN A 149 -14.23 -21.01 -20.51
C ASN A 149 -12.92 -21.01 -21.33
N PRO A 150 -12.76 -21.94 -22.28
CA PRO A 150 -11.55 -22.05 -23.12
C PRO A 150 -11.18 -20.77 -23.88
N ALA A 151 -12.17 -19.94 -24.23
CA ALA A 151 -11.96 -18.67 -24.92
C ALA A 151 -11.07 -17.71 -24.12
N PHE A 152 -11.08 -17.82 -22.77
CA PHE A 152 -10.31 -16.96 -21.88
C PHE A 152 -9.01 -17.60 -21.39
N LYS A 153 -8.59 -18.69 -22.01
CA LYS A 153 -7.29 -19.31 -21.72
C LYS A 153 -6.15 -18.28 -21.89
N GLY A 154 -5.39 -18.06 -20.81
CA GLY A 154 -4.32 -17.07 -20.75
C GLY A 154 -4.72 -15.67 -20.28
N LEU A 155 -6.00 -15.45 -19.96
CA LEU A 155 -6.44 -14.24 -19.29
C LEU A 155 -5.91 -14.24 -17.84
N ARG A 156 -5.06 -13.25 -17.50
CA ARG A 156 -4.54 -13.08 -16.14
C ARG A 156 -5.44 -12.17 -15.32
N LYS A 157 -5.55 -12.40 -14.00
CA LYS A 157 -6.34 -11.56 -13.07
C LYS A 157 -6.06 -10.06 -13.24
N LYS A 158 -4.81 -9.68 -13.43
CA LYS A 158 -4.40 -8.29 -13.67
C LYS A 158 -5.01 -7.71 -14.96
N ARG A 159 -5.08 -8.50 -16.03
CA ARG A 159 -5.66 -8.07 -17.32
C ARG A 159 -7.18 -8.00 -17.28
N LEU A 160 -7.83 -8.92 -16.55
CA LEU A 160 -9.25 -8.86 -16.29
C LEU A 160 -9.61 -7.58 -15.53
N ALA A 161 -8.93 -7.29 -14.42
CA ALA A 161 -9.12 -6.08 -13.64
C ALA A 161 -8.86 -4.79 -14.45
N GLU A 162 -7.83 -4.79 -15.30
CA GLU A 162 -7.53 -3.67 -16.19
C GLU A 162 -8.65 -3.45 -17.21
N SER A 163 -9.16 -4.52 -17.82
CA SER A 163 -10.27 -4.45 -18.79
C SER A 163 -11.54 -3.89 -18.16
N ILE A 164 -11.91 -4.39 -16.98
CA ILE A 164 -13.08 -3.90 -16.22
C ILE A 164 -12.92 -2.42 -15.88
N ARG A 165 -11.72 -1.99 -15.44
CA ARG A 165 -11.47 -0.60 -15.05
C ARG A 165 -11.50 0.37 -16.22
N THR A 166 -10.93 -0.01 -17.36
CA THR A 166 -10.63 0.92 -18.46
C THR A 166 -11.55 0.74 -19.67
N GLY A 167 -12.39 -0.30 -19.69
CA GLY A 167 -13.14 -0.73 -20.86
C GLY A 167 -12.26 -1.22 -22.03
N ARG A 168 -10.94 -1.41 -21.79
CA ARG A 168 -10.05 -1.90 -22.85
C ARG A 168 -10.27 -3.36 -23.12
N LYS A 169 -10.39 -3.69 -24.40
CA LYS A 169 -10.54 -5.08 -24.85
C LYS A 169 -9.31 -5.91 -24.59
N TRP A 170 -9.52 -7.15 -24.15
CA TRP A 170 -8.53 -8.21 -24.16
C TRP A 170 -8.88 -9.20 -25.26
N LYS A 171 -8.03 -9.34 -26.28
CA LYS A 171 -8.39 -9.96 -27.56
C LYS A 171 -9.62 -9.27 -28.13
N ASN A 172 -10.73 -10.01 -28.27
CA ASN A 172 -12.01 -9.51 -28.80
C ASN A 172 -13.06 -9.25 -27.71
N TYR A 173 -12.68 -9.33 -26.43
CA TYR A 173 -13.61 -9.29 -25.30
C TYR A 173 -13.44 -8.02 -24.47
N ILE A 174 -14.55 -7.45 -24.03
CA ILE A 174 -14.63 -6.42 -22.99
C ILE A 174 -15.31 -7.05 -21.79
N PHE A 175 -14.76 -6.83 -20.61
CA PHE A 175 -15.26 -7.36 -19.35
C PHE A 175 -15.83 -6.23 -18.48
N ASP A 176 -16.98 -6.48 -17.87
CA ASP A 176 -17.62 -5.56 -16.93
C ASP A 176 -18.19 -6.34 -15.74
N ILE A 177 -18.53 -5.64 -14.67
CA ILE A 177 -19.22 -6.19 -13.51
C ILE A 177 -20.68 -5.79 -13.62
N LEU A 178 -21.57 -6.76 -13.72
CA LEU A 178 -23.02 -6.55 -13.80
C LEU A 178 -23.63 -6.32 -12.43
N GLU A 179 -23.25 -7.15 -11.46
CA GLU A 179 -23.90 -7.21 -10.16
C GLU A 179 -22.93 -7.71 -9.09
N VAL A 180 -23.12 -7.24 -7.88
CA VAL A 180 -22.48 -7.77 -6.67
C VAL A 180 -23.50 -8.67 -6.00
N ILE A 181 -23.18 -9.97 -5.88
CA ILE A 181 -24.04 -10.95 -5.20
C ILE A 181 -23.59 -11.00 -3.74
N GLU A 182 -24.44 -10.55 -2.82
CA GLU A 182 -24.24 -10.63 -1.38
C GLU A 182 -24.28 -12.06 -0.85
#